data_c106f0d5ffd540ba3097bbb8dfdc673b
#
_entry.id   c106f0d5ffd540ba3097bbb8dfdc673b
#
_cell.length_a   1.000
_cell.length_b   1.000
_cell.length_c   1.000
_cell.angle_alpha   90.00
_cell.angle_beta   90.00
_cell.angle_gamma   90.00
#
_symmetry.space_group_name_H-M   'P 1'
#
loop_
_entity.id
_entity.type
_entity.pdbx_description
1 polymer ?
#
loop_
_entity_poly.entity_id
_entity_poly.type
_entity_poly.pdbx_seq_one_letter_code
_entity_poly.pdbx_strand_id
1 'polypeptide(L)'
;MVVINHYSRSLILSIVLILFLVHHINGQDFISDINNPDKKYGFGHRVIYEMNVGSFTKEGTFDAASEKLSDLKSLGIDVIWLMPIYKRDGGLNSPYAASDFRTPNPSYGKISNLKSFVSKAHKLNMEVWLDWVPNHTASNHPWLKEHPEYYAKELHPFYSDVSQLNYENSDLRKEMTDTLKYWIDEADIDGYRCDFISSPYIPNDYWLEAIPELKKYKEGKTITMLGESDFTDATRLFGTGWDYDYAWWFQETALWKTMGDTSHAANLKKVCDQLVNDKRYSELDRMVYLTNHDVNFNHNVKLSSMYGDNKYSFTVLIFTLYGMPLVYNGQEIGGEDILNYFSDSKVNWNNHDSKMYNTIRTLTAMKHTINAFKDGKDMDERGSVKWIESNNSVAAYIRKNGKSEALVVLNLGNKIDITLSGVTEGSYTQWLDSKTIADGVSQKKVDLSTKPTISLEKRGYEVYVLN
;
A
#
# COMPACT_ATOMS: atom_id res chain seq x y z
N MET A 1 61.16 13.09 39.25
CA MET A 1 59.93 13.85 39.39
C MET A 1 59.45 14.18 37.96
N VAL A 2 58.63 13.33 37.39
CA VAL A 2 58.21 13.47 35.98
C VAL A 2 56.80 14.02 35.98
N VAL A 3 56.68 15.24 35.47
CA VAL A 3 55.39 15.93 35.27
C VAL A 3 54.77 15.30 34.01
N ILE A 4 53.79 14.43 34.16
CA ILE A 4 52.99 13.89 33.04
C ILE A 4 51.89 14.87 32.70
N ASN A 5 51.95 15.37 31.49
CA ASN A 5 51.18 16.42 30.91
C ASN A 5 49.69 16.03 30.83
N HIS A 6 48.83 16.77 31.53
CA HIS A 6 47.37 16.59 31.54
C HIS A 6 46.66 16.82 30.20
N TYR A 7 47.36 17.33 29.19
CA TYR A 7 46.79 17.60 27.85
C TYR A 7 46.62 16.39 26.96
N SER A 8 47.36 15.28 27.20
CA SER A 8 47.26 14.08 26.39
C SER A 8 46.05 13.20 26.69
N ARG A 9 45.51 13.26 27.92
CA ARG A 9 44.33 12.50 28.31
C ARG A 9 43.01 13.10 27.80
N SER A 10 42.95 14.44 27.72
CA SER A 10 41.77 15.15 27.17
C SER A 10 41.62 14.95 25.66
N LEU A 11 42.74 14.93 24.94
CA LEU A 11 42.72 14.72 23.49
C LEU A 11 42.34 13.28 23.07
N ILE A 12 42.80 12.29 23.82
CA ILE A 12 42.47 10.87 23.62
C ILE A 12 41.00 10.59 23.95
N LEU A 13 40.46 11.19 25.03
CA LEU A 13 39.02 11.08 25.31
C LEU A 13 38.15 11.77 24.28
N SER A 14 38.58 12.94 23.75
CA SER A 14 37.83 13.63 22.71
C SER A 14 37.87 12.90 21.38
N ILE A 15 38.99 12.27 21.02
CA ILE A 15 39.11 11.45 19.81
C ILE A 15 38.32 10.14 19.94
N VAL A 16 38.30 9.50 21.13
CA VAL A 16 37.48 8.32 21.39
C VAL A 16 36.00 8.67 21.40
N LEU A 17 35.59 9.85 21.96
CA LEU A 17 34.21 10.31 21.90
C LEU A 17 33.77 10.68 20.48
N ILE A 18 34.67 11.27 19.67
CA ILE A 18 34.39 11.56 18.27
C ILE A 18 34.35 10.29 17.42
N LEU A 19 35.18 9.28 17.71
CA LEU A 19 35.12 7.98 17.07
C LEU A 19 33.89 7.17 17.49
N PHE A 20 33.40 7.32 18.73
CA PHE A 20 32.10 6.75 19.13
C PHE A 20 30.90 7.51 18.54
N LEU A 21 31.00 8.80 18.32
CA LEU A 21 29.96 9.60 17.64
C LEU A 21 29.91 9.36 16.13
N VAL A 22 31.04 9.00 15.50
CA VAL A 22 31.06 8.66 14.06
C VAL A 22 30.65 7.18 13.79
N HIS A 23 30.60 6.32 14.82
CA HIS A 23 30.19 4.92 14.68
C HIS A 23 28.73 4.62 15.08
N HIS A 24 27.92 5.64 15.37
CA HIS A 24 26.49 5.47 15.70
C HIS A 24 25.60 6.45 14.92
N ILE A 25 25.90 6.66 13.65
CA ILE A 25 24.81 6.98 12.72
C ILE A 25 24.17 5.61 12.41
N ASN A 26 23.32 5.16 13.34
CA ASN A 26 22.49 4.00 13.11
C ASN A 26 21.65 4.27 11.87
N GLY A 27 21.51 3.27 10.99
CA GLY A 27 20.65 3.36 9.81
C GLY A 27 19.19 3.75 10.13
N GLN A 28 18.79 3.73 11.41
CA GLN A 28 17.52 4.28 11.89
C GLN A 28 17.43 5.81 11.75
N ASP A 29 18.51 6.55 12.00
CA ASP A 29 18.53 8.02 11.87
C ASP A 29 18.48 8.42 10.40
N PHE A 30 19.18 7.67 9.53
CA PHE A 30 19.15 7.89 8.09
C PHE A 30 17.75 7.68 7.50
N ILE A 31 17.01 6.64 7.92
CA ILE A 31 15.64 6.37 7.44
C ILE A 31 14.65 7.38 8.03
N SER A 32 14.82 7.85 9.28
CA SER A 32 13.98 8.90 9.85
C SER A 32 14.13 10.22 9.09
N ASP A 33 15.34 10.53 8.62
CA ASP A 33 15.59 11.71 7.80
C ASP A 33 15.02 11.61 6.38
N ILE A 34 14.94 10.39 5.83
CA ILE A 34 14.36 10.13 4.50
C ILE A 34 12.82 10.15 4.56
N ASN A 35 12.24 9.54 5.57
CA ASN A 35 10.79 9.56 5.81
C ASN A 35 10.37 10.88 6.51
N ASN A 36 10.98 11.97 6.09
CA ASN A 36 10.73 13.28 6.65
C ASN A 36 9.23 13.61 6.65
N PRO A 37 8.61 13.87 7.81
CA PRO A 37 7.19 14.21 7.90
C PRO A 37 6.83 15.50 7.15
N ASP A 38 7.81 16.38 6.93
CA ASP A 38 7.61 17.66 6.21
C ASP A 38 7.58 17.49 4.69
N LYS A 39 7.82 16.27 4.15
CA LYS A 39 7.85 16.02 2.72
C LYS A 39 6.59 15.30 2.24
N LYS A 40 5.91 15.90 1.23
CA LYS A 40 4.84 15.25 0.48
C LYS A 40 5.42 14.55 -0.75
N TYR A 41 5.11 13.28 -0.92
CA TYR A 41 5.52 12.48 -2.07
C TYR A 41 4.40 12.44 -3.11
N GLY A 42 4.76 12.66 -4.36
CA GLY A 42 3.82 12.66 -5.48
C GLY A 42 3.54 11.27 -6.04
N PHE A 43 2.70 11.25 -7.06
CA PHE A 43 2.40 10.04 -7.84
C PHE A 43 3.70 9.30 -8.24
N GLY A 44 3.68 7.99 -8.15
CA GLY A 44 4.84 7.14 -8.46
C GLY A 44 5.76 6.83 -7.26
N HIS A 45 5.64 7.56 -6.17
CA HIS A 45 6.41 7.34 -4.94
C HIS A 45 5.54 7.01 -3.73
N ARG A 46 4.22 6.97 -3.89
CA ARG A 46 3.26 6.82 -2.80
C ARG A 46 3.19 5.40 -2.26
N VAL A 47 2.93 5.31 -0.96
CA VAL A 47 2.58 4.10 -0.23
C VAL A 47 1.24 4.33 0.47
N ILE A 48 0.29 3.43 0.28
CA ILE A 48 -1.05 3.51 0.84
C ILE A 48 -1.22 2.58 2.04
N TYR A 49 -1.93 3.04 3.05
CA TYR A 49 -2.34 2.26 4.21
C TYR A 49 -3.86 2.12 4.22
N GLU A 50 -4.36 0.90 4.15
CA GLU A 50 -5.77 0.59 4.29
C GLU A 50 -6.13 0.47 5.77
N MET A 51 -7.04 1.33 6.22
CA MET A 51 -7.45 1.44 7.62
C MET A 51 -8.94 1.16 7.80
N ASN A 52 -9.27 0.07 8.49
CA ASN A 52 -10.57 -0.05 9.15
C ASN A 52 -10.50 0.69 10.49
N VAL A 53 -11.18 1.83 10.60
CA VAL A 53 -11.20 2.66 11.80
C VAL A 53 -11.64 1.85 13.02
N GLY A 54 -12.69 1.04 12.86
CA GLY A 54 -13.23 0.21 13.93
C GLY A 54 -12.23 -0.83 14.46
N SER A 55 -11.34 -1.35 13.60
CA SER A 55 -10.37 -2.39 13.96
C SER A 55 -9.01 -1.85 14.38
N PHE A 56 -8.63 -0.63 13.96
CA PHE A 56 -7.28 -0.12 14.04
C PHE A 56 -6.79 0.12 15.48
N THR A 57 -7.65 0.67 16.33
CA THR A 57 -7.32 0.87 17.76
C THR A 57 -8.30 0.12 18.66
N LYS A 58 -7.97 0.00 19.95
CA LYS A 58 -8.87 -0.61 20.93
C LYS A 58 -10.21 0.12 20.97
N GLU A 59 -10.17 1.45 20.93
CA GLU A 59 -11.35 2.32 20.96
C GLU A 59 -12.16 2.24 19.65
N GLY A 60 -11.48 2.08 18.51
CA GLY A 60 -12.08 2.00 17.18
C GLY A 60 -12.71 3.32 16.74
N THR A 61 -12.07 4.45 17.05
CA THR A 61 -12.59 5.79 16.76
C THR A 61 -11.60 6.63 15.94
N PHE A 62 -12.10 7.66 15.23
CA PHE A 62 -11.24 8.62 14.52
C PHE A 62 -10.23 9.29 15.44
N ASP A 63 -10.63 9.65 16.65
CA ASP A 63 -9.74 10.32 17.60
C ASP A 63 -8.59 9.39 18.01
N ALA A 64 -8.89 8.16 18.37
CA ALA A 64 -7.85 7.19 18.75
C ALA A 64 -6.94 6.83 17.55
N ALA A 65 -7.51 6.67 16.35
CA ALA A 65 -6.74 6.44 15.14
C ALA A 65 -5.83 7.64 14.82
N SER A 66 -6.30 8.87 15.05
CA SER A 66 -5.53 10.08 14.79
C SER A 66 -4.25 10.18 15.63
N GLU A 67 -4.23 9.58 16.83
CA GLU A 67 -3.03 9.52 17.68
C GLU A 67 -1.92 8.63 17.12
N LYS A 68 -2.25 7.76 16.15
CA LYS A 68 -1.31 6.84 15.51
C LYS A 68 -0.79 7.34 14.15
N LEU A 69 -1.27 8.48 13.66
CA LEU A 69 -0.86 9.00 12.35
C LEU A 69 0.64 9.30 12.27
N SER A 70 1.26 9.76 13.37
CA SER A 70 2.71 10.00 13.41
C SER A 70 3.51 8.70 13.27
N ASP A 71 3.02 7.59 13.84
CA ASP A 71 3.66 6.28 13.72
C ASP A 71 3.60 5.79 12.25
N LEU A 72 2.43 5.93 11.60
CA LEU A 72 2.26 5.60 10.19
C LEU A 72 3.13 6.49 9.28
N LYS A 73 3.23 7.79 9.57
CA LYS A 73 4.13 8.68 8.82
C LYS A 73 5.60 8.27 9.00
N SER A 74 6.00 7.87 10.20
CA SER A 74 7.35 7.37 10.48
C SER A 74 7.65 6.04 9.77
N LEU A 75 6.62 5.23 9.52
CA LEU A 75 6.69 4.05 8.67
C LEU A 75 6.87 4.41 7.18
N GLY A 76 6.51 5.63 6.78
CA GLY A 76 6.62 6.13 5.41
C GLY A 76 5.29 6.08 4.62
N ILE A 77 4.16 6.06 5.32
CA ILE A 77 2.85 6.08 4.67
C ILE A 77 2.52 7.48 4.15
N ASP A 78 1.98 7.55 2.93
CA ASP A 78 1.61 8.79 2.25
C ASP A 78 0.10 8.97 2.12
N VAL A 79 -0.64 7.88 2.07
CA VAL A 79 -2.08 7.87 1.87
C VAL A 79 -2.74 6.97 2.90
N ILE A 80 -3.75 7.46 3.58
CA ILE A 80 -4.63 6.65 4.42
C ILE A 80 -5.94 6.45 3.65
N TRP A 81 -6.19 5.22 3.22
CA TRP A 81 -7.50 4.82 2.74
C TRP A 81 -8.34 4.32 3.92
N LEU A 82 -9.37 5.07 4.26
CA LEU A 82 -10.35 4.66 5.26
C LEU A 82 -11.38 3.73 4.60
N MET A 83 -11.51 2.49 5.06
CA MET A 83 -12.63 1.61 4.71
C MET A 83 -13.97 2.32 5.00
N PRO A 84 -15.12 1.87 4.48
CA PRO A 84 -16.35 2.64 4.54
C PRO A 84 -16.68 3.14 5.95
N ILE A 85 -16.75 4.45 6.08
CA ILE A 85 -16.98 5.15 7.35
C ILE A 85 -18.43 5.48 7.61
N TYR A 86 -19.33 5.15 6.68
CA TYR A 86 -20.73 5.59 6.66
C TYR A 86 -21.54 4.93 7.76
N LYS A 87 -22.66 5.59 8.12
CA LYS A 87 -23.62 5.03 9.04
C LYS A 87 -24.11 3.68 8.53
N ARG A 88 -24.07 2.69 9.41
CA ARG A 88 -24.55 1.32 9.19
C ARG A 88 -25.34 0.88 10.42
N ASP A 89 -26.62 0.60 10.27
CA ASP A 89 -27.53 0.24 11.36
C ASP A 89 -28.52 -0.85 10.94
N GLY A 90 -28.23 -1.57 9.86
CA GLY A 90 -29.09 -2.61 9.30
C GLY A 90 -28.40 -3.95 9.12
N GLY A 91 -29.16 -4.99 9.06
CA GLY A 91 -28.79 -6.33 8.60
C GLY A 91 -27.55 -6.90 9.30
N LEU A 92 -26.57 -7.30 8.50
CA LEU A 92 -25.32 -7.92 8.96
C LEU A 92 -24.30 -6.92 9.53
N ASN A 93 -24.64 -5.64 9.62
CA ASN A 93 -23.73 -4.57 10.06
C ASN A 93 -22.46 -4.44 9.17
N SER A 94 -22.58 -4.74 7.88
CA SER A 94 -21.49 -4.56 6.93
C SER A 94 -21.11 -3.09 6.77
N PRO A 95 -19.84 -2.70 6.78
CA PRO A 95 -19.43 -1.34 6.44
C PRO A 95 -19.76 -0.97 5.00
N TYR A 96 -19.93 -1.97 4.14
CA TYR A 96 -20.35 -1.79 2.75
C TYR A 96 -21.87 -1.63 2.57
N ALA A 97 -22.67 -1.79 3.62
CA ALA A 97 -24.12 -1.55 3.60
C ALA A 97 -24.46 -0.22 4.29
N ALA A 98 -24.23 0.89 3.59
CA ALA A 98 -24.50 2.22 4.13
C ALA A 98 -26.02 2.48 4.26
N SER A 99 -26.45 2.92 5.44
CA SER A 99 -27.82 3.41 5.69
C SER A 99 -27.92 4.94 5.56
N ASP A 100 -26.80 5.62 5.48
CA ASP A 100 -26.69 7.06 5.19
C ASP A 100 -25.27 7.35 4.72
N PHE A 101 -25.14 7.83 3.49
CA PHE A 101 -23.82 8.14 2.88
C PHE A 101 -23.20 9.47 3.36
N ARG A 102 -23.93 10.34 4.05
CA ARG A 102 -23.45 11.65 4.49
C ARG A 102 -23.22 11.74 5.99
N THR A 103 -23.43 10.66 6.72
CA THR A 103 -23.20 10.58 8.15
C THR A 103 -22.18 9.50 8.48
N PRO A 104 -21.11 9.82 9.24
CA PRO A 104 -20.18 8.80 9.71
C PRO A 104 -20.88 7.81 10.65
N ASN A 105 -20.35 6.58 10.69
CA ASN A 105 -20.76 5.60 11.69
C ASN A 105 -20.58 6.18 13.11
N PRO A 106 -21.63 6.28 13.93
CA PRO A 106 -21.55 6.85 15.27
C PRO A 106 -20.52 6.17 16.19
N SER A 107 -20.23 4.89 15.93
CA SER A 107 -19.19 4.15 16.67
C SER A 107 -17.77 4.67 16.40
N TYR A 108 -17.54 5.28 15.25
CA TYR A 108 -16.24 5.87 14.89
C TYR A 108 -16.10 7.32 15.34
N GLY A 109 -17.22 8.01 15.58
CA GLY A 109 -17.28 9.40 16.00
C GLY A 109 -18.19 10.25 15.10
N LYS A 110 -18.10 11.56 15.28
CA LYS A 110 -18.86 12.56 14.52
C LYS A 110 -18.03 13.05 13.32
N ILE A 111 -18.68 13.77 12.41
CA ILE A 111 -18.00 14.43 11.29
C ILE A 111 -16.88 15.37 11.76
N SER A 112 -17.03 16.02 12.92
CA SER A 112 -15.97 16.86 13.53
C SER A 112 -14.72 16.07 13.88
N ASN A 113 -14.84 14.80 14.32
CA ASN A 113 -13.72 13.93 14.63
C ASN A 113 -12.99 13.51 13.33
N LEU A 114 -13.77 13.19 12.26
CA LEU A 114 -13.18 12.93 10.93
C LEU A 114 -12.43 14.16 10.41
N LYS A 115 -13.01 15.37 10.48
CA LYS A 115 -12.32 16.62 10.09
C LYS A 115 -11.00 16.81 10.85
N SER A 116 -10.99 16.52 12.14
CA SER A 116 -9.78 16.60 12.97
C SER A 116 -8.74 15.57 12.55
N PHE A 117 -9.17 14.33 12.24
CA PHE A 117 -8.31 13.27 11.71
C PHE A 117 -7.66 13.69 10.39
N VAL A 118 -8.45 14.16 9.42
CA VAL A 118 -7.96 14.62 8.11
C VAL A 118 -7.00 15.79 8.27
N SER A 119 -7.35 16.79 9.08
CA SER A 119 -6.47 17.94 9.35
C SER A 119 -5.14 17.51 9.98
N LYS A 120 -5.13 16.50 10.86
CA LYS A 120 -3.89 15.97 11.45
C LYS A 120 -3.07 15.18 10.43
N ALA A 121 -3.71 14.39 9.56
CA ALA A 121 -3.05 13.71 8.45
C ALA A 121 -2.39 14.70 7.49
N HIS A 122 -3.10 15.77 7.11
CA HIS A 122 -2.56 16.84 6.24
C HIS A 122 -1.35 17.55 6.84
N LYS A 123 -1.35 17.82 8.15
CA LYS A 123 -0.18 18.39 8.85
C LYS A 123 1.05 17.47 8.80
N LEU A 124 0.84 16.18 8.62
CA LEU A 124 1.90 15.18 8.42
C LEU A 124 2.18 14.91 6.95
N ASN A 125 1.64 15.73 6.03
CA ASN A 125 1.73 15.51 4.57
C ASN A 125 1.24 14.13 4.12
N MET A 126 0.19 13.62 4.75
CA MET A 126 -0.54 12.42 4.32
C MET A 126 -1.89 12.80 3.72
N GLU A 127 -2.28 12.12 2.65
CA GLU A 127 -3.59 12.22 2.04
C GLU A 127 -4.57 11.28 2.76
N VAL A 128 -5.86 11.63 2.74
CA VAL A 128 -6.93 10.77 3.25
C VAL A 128 -7.93 10.51 2.14
N TRP A 129 -8.11 9.22 1.80
CA TRP A 129 -9.11 8.76 0.84
C TRP A 129 -10.24 8.04 1.55
N LEU A 130 -11.46 8.20 1.05
CA LEU A 130 -12.61 7.45 1.55
C LEU A 130 -12.93 6.27 0.63
N ASP A 131 -13.39 5.19 1.22
CA ASP A 131 -14.03 4.11 0.47
C ASP A 131 -15.43 4.55 0.03
N TRP A 132 -15.72 4.45 -1.26
CA TRP A 132 -17.00 4.80 -1.84
C TRP A 132 -17.71 3.55 -2.35
N VAL A 133 -18.92 3.30 -1.87
CA VAL A 133 -19.73 2.13 -2.21
C VAL A 133 -20.85 2.53 -3.18
N PRO A 134 -20.59 2.56 -4.50
CA PRO A 134 -21.54 3.08 -5.46
C PRO A 134 -22.64 2.08 -5.87
N ASN A 135 -22.42 0.77 -5.64
CA ASN A 135 -23.25 -0.26 -6.24
C ASN A 135 -24.63 -0.40 -5.55
N HIS A 136 -24.69 -0.21 -4.23
CA HIS A 136 -25.89 -0.53 -3.43
C HIS A 136 -25.93 0.29 -2.15
N THR A 137 -27.06 0.24 -1.45
CA THR A 137 -27.25 0.76 -0.09
C THR A 137 -27.67 -0.37 0.85
N ALA A 138 -27.69 -0.10 2.16
CA ALA A 138 -28.39 -1.00 3.08
C ALA A 138 -29.88 -1.13 2.72
N SER A 139 -30.46 -2.30 3.02
CA SER A 139 -31.88 -2.58 2.76
C SER A 139 -32.87 -1.75 3.62
N ASN A 140 -32.37 -0.96 4.56
CA ASN A 140 -33.13 -0.01 5.38
C ASN A 140 -32.81 1.47 5.06
N HIS A 141 -32.10 1.76 3.97
CA HIS A 141 -31.76 3.12 3.59
C HIS A 141 -33.03 3.96 3.36
N PRO A 142 -33.11 5.22 3.84
CA PRO A 142 -34.29 6.10 3.68
C PRO A 142 -34.75 6.25 2.23
N TRP A 143 -33.82 6.29 1.27
CA TRP A 143 -34.15 6.41 -0.16
C TRP A 143 -35.08 5.32 -0.68
N LEU A 144 -35.14 4.14 -0.05
CA LEU A 144 -36.10 3.10 -0.45
C LEU A 144 -37.58 3.56 -0.33
N LYS A 145 -37.85 4.51 0.56
CA LYS A 145 -39.16 5.10 0.73
C LYS A 145 -39.29 6.46 0.04
N GLU A 146 -38.23 7.26 0.09
CA GLU A 146 -38.20 8.65 -0.40
C GLU A 146 -38.00 8.73 -1.90
N HIS A 147 -37.16 7.81 -2.44
CA HIS A 147 -36.71 7.74 -3.83
C HIS A 147 -36.69 6.28 -4.33
N PRO A 148 -37.83 5.56 -4.35
CA PRO A 148 -37.89 4.17 -4.80
C PRO A 148 -37.40 4.00 -6.25
N GLU A 149 -37.46 5.05 -7.06
CA GLU A 149 -36.96 5.10 -8.43
C GLU A 149 -35.42 5.04 -8.53
N TYR A 150 -34.69 5.24 -7.42
CA TYR A 150 -33.23 5.07 -7.36
C TYR A 150 -32.81 3.61 -7.35
N TYR A 151 -33.73 2.68 -7.21
CA TYR A 151 -33.42 1.27 -7.05
C TYR A 151 -33.81 0.43 -8.26
N ALA A 152 -32.99 -0.58 -8.55
CA ALA A 152 -33.36 -1.61 -9.50
C ALA A 152 -34.50 -2.47 -8.92
N LYS A 153 -35.36 -2.98 -9.80
CA LYS A 153 -36.46 -3.89 -9.40
C LYS A 153 -35.95 -5.26 -8.98
N GLU A 154 -34.77 -5.61 -9.40
CA GLU A 154 -34.12 -6.88 -9.11
C GLU A 154 -33.41 -6.82 -7.78
N LEU A 155 -33.49 -7.91 -7.01
CA LEU A 155 -32.73 -8.05 -5.77
C LEU A 155 -31.24 -8.16 -6.09
N HIS A 156 -30.40 -7.71 -5.18
CA HIS A 156 -28.95 -7.90 -5.30
C HIS A 156 -28.64 -9.40 -5.40
N PRO A 157 -27.83 -9.84 -6.39
CA PRO A 157 -27.69 -11.27 -6.69
C PRO A 157 -26.97 -12.07 -5.61
N PHE A 158 -26.18 -11.42 -4.75
CA PHE A 158 -25.33 -12.10 -3.78
C PHE A 158 -25.65 -11.78 -2.32
N TYR A 159 -26.24 -10.62 -2.02
CA TYR A 159 -26.42 -10.12 -0.65
C TYR A 159 -27.87 -9.70 -0.42
N SER A 160 -28.50 -10.26 0.61
CA SER A 160 -29.91 -9.99 0.96
C SER A 160 -30.11 -8.77 1.85
N ASP A 161 -29.06 -8.23 2.42
CA ASP A 161 -29.08 -7.07 3.33
C ASP A 161 -28.83 -5.75 2.64
N VAL A 162 -28.70 -5.73 1.31
CA VAL A 162 -28.47 -4.55 0.49
C VAL A 162 -29.53 -4.42 -0.62
N SER A 163 -29.69 -3.20 -1.11
CA SER A 163 -30.60 -2.84 -2.20
C SER A 163 -29.82 -2.22 -3.36
N GLN A 164 -29.99 -2.81 -4.54
CA GLN A 164 -29.26 -2.46 -5.77
C GLN A 164 -29.70 -1.09 -6.29
N LEU A 165 -28.73 -0.21 -6.53
CA LEU A 165 -28.96 1.10 -7.15
C LEU A 165 -29.12 1.00 -8.67
N ASN A 166 -29.91 1.92 -9.25
CA ASN A 166 -30.23 1.98 -10.67
C ASN A 166 -29.67 3.26 -11.31
N TYR A 167 -28.50 3.17 -11.89
CA TYR A 167 -27.80 4.28 -12.55
C TYR A 167 -28.40 4.70 -13.92
N GLU A 168 -29.48 4.10 -14.39
CA GLU A 168 -30.27 4.67 -15.48
C GLU A 168 -31.02 5.93 -15.04
N ASN A 169 -31.23 6.09 -13.73
CA ASN A 169 -31.84 7.27 -13.16
C ASN A 169 -30.81 8.41 -13.05
N SER A 170 -31.07 9.52 -13.74
CA SER A 170 -30.18 10.70 -13.76
C SER A 170 -30.09 11.43 -12.42
N ASP A 171 -31.18 11.42 -11.63
CA ASP A 171 -31.21 12.08 -10.34
C ASP A 171 -30.37 11.30 -9.32
N LEU A 172 -30.36 9.97 -9.41
CA LEU A 172 -29.44 9.14 -8.64
C LEU A 172 -27.98 9.44 -9.01
N ARG A 173 -27.62 9.48 -10.31
CA ARG A 173 -26.25 9.82 -10.74
C ARG A 173 -25.79 11.14 -10.14
N LYS A 174 -26.66 12.15 -10.21
CA LYS A 174 -26.38 13.46 -9.63
C LYS A 174 -26.20 13.39 -8.12
N GLU A 175 -27.11 12.73 -7.39
CA GLU A 175 -27.05 12.58 -5.94
C GLU A 175 -25.79 11.86 -5.48
N MET A 176 -25.36 10.79 -6.18
CA MET A 176 -24.14 10.06 -5.91
C MET A 176 -22.89 10.94 -6.13
N THR A 177 -22.85 11.71 -7.20
CA THR A 177 -21.75 12.64 -7.47
C THR A 177 -21.73 13.79 -6.48
N ASP A 178 -22.88 14.36 -6.11
CA ASP A 178 -22.97 15.42 -5.11
C ASP A 178 -22.60 14.92 -3.70
N THR A 179 -22.82 13.65 -3.41
CA THR A 179 -22.38 13.06 -2.14
C THR A 179 -20.85 12.91 -2.09
N LEU A 180 -20.19 12.58 -3.21
CA LEU A 180 -18.73 12.62 -3.29
C LEU A 180 -18.20 14.05 -3.06
N LYS A 181 -18.82 15.08 -3.68
CA LYS A 181 -18.43 16.48 -3.45
C LYS A 181 -18.65 16.92 -2.01
N TYR A 182 -19.73 16.45 -1.38
CA TYR A 182 -20.01 16.73 0.03
C TYR A 182 -18.82 16.36 0.93
N TRP A 183 -18.21 15.19 0.75
CA TRP A 183 -17.04 14.78 1.55
C TRP A 183 -15.79 15.59 1.25
N ILE A 184 -15.61 16.04 0.01
CA ILE A 184 -14.51 16.96 -0.35
C ILE A 184 -14.68 18.29 0.40
N ASP A 185 -15.90 18.82 0.50
CA ASP A 185 -16.16 20.08 1.18
C ASP A 185 -16.15 19.93 2.69
N GLU A 186 -16.83 18.92 3.22
CA GLU A 186 -17.02 18.75 4.64
C GLU A 186 -15.79 18.23 5.37
N ALA A 187 -15.05 17.32 4.78
CA ALA A 187 -13.92 16.66 5.44
C ALA A 187 -12.56 16.95 4.78
N ASP A 188 -12.55 17.71 3.67
CA ASP A 188 -11.34 18.05 2.93
C ASP A 188 -10.53 16.83 2.47
N ILE A 189 -11.19 15.73 2.11
CA ILE A 189 -10.56 14.49 1.66
C ILE A 189 -9.86 14.66 0.31
N ASP A 190 -8.92 13.78 -0.01
CA ASP A 190 -8.01 13.90 -1.17
C ASP A 190 -8.29 12.89 -2.28
N GLY A 191 -9.15 11.91 -2.04
CA GLY A 191 -9.45 10.89 -3.03
C GLY A 191 -10.47 9.87 -2.57
N TYR A 192 -10.73 8.91 -3.46
CA TYR A 192 -11.66 7.81 -3.24
C TYR A 192 -11.06 6.49 -3.70
N ARG A 193 -11.29 5.43 -2.92
CA ARG A 193 -11.34 4.06 -3.42
C ARG A 193 -12.80 3.74 -3.71
N CYS A 194 -13.11 3.36 -4.92
CA CYS A 194 -14.47 3.04 -5.32
C CYS A 194 -14.66 1.54 -5.44
N ASP A 195 -15.60 1.04 -4.64
CA ASP A 195 -15.96 -0.36 -4.52
C ASP A 195 -16.66 -0.86 -5.78
N PHE A 196 -16.30 -2.07 -6.24
CA PHE A 196 -16.95 -2.84 -7.29
C PHE A 196 -17.34 -2.01 -8.53
N ILE A 197 -16.42 -1.21 -9.06
CA ILE A 197 -16.69 -0.34 -10.23
C ILE A 197 -17.03 -1.11 -11.51
N SER A 198 -16.69 -2.39 -11.57
CA SER A 198 -17.04 -3.30 -12.66
C SER A 198 -18.45 -3.85 -12.59
N SER A 199 -19.25 -3.45 -11.59
CA SER A 199 -20.65 -3.85 -11.48
C SER A 199 -21.42 -3.56 -12.77
N PRO A 200 -22.23 -4.52 -13.29
CA PRO A 200 -23.05 -4.31 -14.47
C PRO A 200 -24.15 -3.25 -14.26
N TYR A 201 -24.46 -2.91 -13.01
CA TYR A 201 -25.44 -1.89 -12.64
C TYR A 201 -24.90 -0.47 -12.63
N ILE A 202 -23.55 -0.30 -12.71
CA ILE A 202 -22.91 0.99 -12.81
C ILE A 202 -22.37 1.15 -14.22
N PRO A 203 -23.04 1.89 -15.11
CA PRO A 203 -22.59 2.04 -16.48
C PRO A 203 -21.33 2.91 -16.55
N ASN A 204 -20.49 2.64 -17.54
CA ASN A 204 -19.21 3.33 -17.67
C ASN A 204 -19.36 4.84 -17.95
N ASP A 205 -20.45 5.25 -18.59
CA ASP A 205 -20.76 6.66 -18.86
C ASP A 205 -20.95 7.47 -17.57
N TYR A 206 -21.45 6.86 -16.48
CA TYR A 206 -21.47 7.52 -15.17
C TYR A 206 -20.06 7.95 -14.71
N TRP A 207 -19.08 7.08 -14.84
CA TRP A 207 -17.71 7.40 -14.45
C TRP A 207 -17.05 8.41 -15.38
N LEU A 208 -17.37 8.34 -16.70
CA LEU A 208 -16.93 9.32 -17.69
C LEU A 208 -17.43 10.75 -17.38
N GLU A 209 -18.59 10.87 -16.71
CA GLU A 209 -19.16 12.14 -16.26
C GLU A 209 -18.61 12.55 -14.89
N ALA A 210 -18.70 11.66 -13.90
CA ALA A 210 -18.42 11.95 -12.50
C ALA A 210 -16.93 12.23 -12.22
N ILE A 211 -15.99 11.45 -12.78
CA ILE A 211 -14.57 11.60 -12.45
C ILE A 211 -13.99 12.92 -12.94
N PRO A 212 -14.20 13.36 -14.20
CA PRO A 212 -13.73 14.66 -14.63
C PRO A 212 -14.34 15.83 -13.85
N GLU A 213 -15.60 15.69 -13.41
CA GLU A 213 -16.28 16.69 -12.59
C GLU A 213 -15.62 16.79 -11.21
N LEU A 214 -15.37 15.67 -10.55
CA LEU A 214 -14.69 15.62 -9.24
C LEU A 214 -13.27 16.16 -9.30
N LYS A 215 -12.51 15.81 -10.34
CA LYS A 215 -11.13 16.29 -10.51
C LYS A 215 -11.01 17.80 -10.72
N LYS A 216 -12.08 18.45 -11.19
CA LYS A 216 -12.16 19.91 -11.40
C LYS A 216 -12.95 20.64 -10.31
N TYR A 217 -13.53 19.89 -9.37
CA TYR A 217 -14.52 20.43 -8.44
C TYR A 217 -13.94 21.52 -7.53
N LYS A 218 -12.76 21.31 -6.98
CA LYS A 218 -12.14 22.27 -6.04
C LYS A 218 -10.81 22.76 -6.61
N GLU A 219 -10.72 24.04 -6.87
CA GLU A 219 -9.50 24.65 -7.39
C GLU A 219 -8.30 24.40 -6.47
N GLY A 220 -7.18 24.03 -7.06
CA GLY A 220 -5.93 23.74 -6.33
C GLY A 220 -5.90 22.39 -5.61
N LYS A 221 -6.99 21.59 -5.67
CA LYS A 221 -7.05 20.26 -5.08
C LYS A 221 -7.22 19.19 -6.16
N THR A 222 -6.30 18.24 -6.18
CA THR A 222 -6.39 17.06 -7.07
C THR A 222 -7.08 15.93 -6.30
N ILE A 223 -8.19 15.44 -6.81
CA ILE A 223 -8.89 14.26 -6.27
C ILE A 223 -8.36 13.02 -6.95
N THR A 224 -7.78 12.11 -6.18
CA THR A 224 -7.28 10.82 -6.68
C THR A 224 -8.38 9.77 -6.69
N MET A 225 -8.46 8.98 -7.76
CA MET A 225 -9.49 7.96 -7.95
C MET A 225 -8.83 6.59 -8.12
N LEU A 226 -9.09 5.70 -7.15
CA LEU A 226 -8.70 4.29 -7.17
C LEU A 226 -9.96 3.44 -7.41
N GLY A 227 -10.00 2.71 -8.50
CA GLY A 227 -11.12 1.82 -8.82
C GLY A 227 -10.84 0.38 -8.41
N GLU A 228 -11.81 -0.29 -7.78
CA GLU A 228 -11.78 -1.73 -7.67
C GLU A 228 -12.43 -2.35 -8.90
N SER A 229 -11.61 -2.75 -9.86
CA SER A 229 -12.09 -3.46 -11.04
C SER A 229 -11.97 -4.97 -10.87
N ASP A 230 -12.85 -5.69 -11.57
CA ASP A 230 -12.70 -7.12 -11.74
C ASP A 230 -11.62 -7.43 -12.80
N PHE A 231 -11.01 -8.60 -12.72
CA PHE A 231 -9.94 -9.09 -13.60
C PHE A 231 -10.21 -9.02 -15.09
N THR A 232 -11.48 -9.04 -15.46
CA THR A 232 -11.89 -9.33 -16.85
C THR A 232 -12.22 -8.09 -17.65
N ASP A 233 -12.53 -6.96 -17.01
CA ASP A 233 -13.01 -5.76 -17.69
C ASP A 233 -12.23 -4.49 -17.36
N ALA A 234 -10.92 -4.54 -17.56
CA ALA A 234 -10.07 -3.35 -17.50
C ALA A 234 -10.46 -2.27 -18.53
N THR A 235 -11.27 -2.59 -19.53
CA THR A 235 -11.71 -1.63 -20.56
C THR A 235 -12.56 -0.50 -19.98
N ARG A 236 -13.24 -0.73 -18.86
CA ARG A 236 -13.99 0.31 -18.13
C ARG A 236 -13.11 1.38 -17.46
N LEU A 237 -11.82 1.10 -17.33
CA LEU A 237 -10.87 2.03 -16.69
C LEU A 237 -10.33 3.08 -17.67
N PHE A 238 -10.25 2.74 -18.96
CA PHE A 238 -9.58 3.60 -19.93
C PHE A 238 -10.44 4.80 -20.34
N GLY A 239 -9.78 5.96 -20.46
CA GLY A 239 -10.42 7.20 -20.86
C GLY A 239 -11.37 7.80 -19.82
N THR A 240 -11.58 7.16 -18.69
CA THR A 240 -12.50 7.62 -17.62
C THR A 240 -11.83 8.57 -16.63
N GLY A 241 -10.51 8.52 -16.52
CA GLY A 241 -9.74 9.38 -15.61
C GLY A 241 -9.40 8.75 -14.26
N TRP A 242 -9.55 7.43 -14.11
CA TRP A 242 -8.99 6.70 -12.97
C TRP A 242 -7.48 6.91 -12.87
N ASP A 243 -6.97 6.95 -11.64
CA ASP A 243 -5.54 7.07 -11.37
C ASP A 243 -4.91 5.72 -11.04
N TYR A 244 -5.65 4.88 -10.35
CA TYR A 244 -5.22 3.54 -9.93
C TYR A 244 -6.32 2.51 -10.11
N ASP A 245 -5.88 1.25 -10.26
CA ASP A 245 -6.69 0.04 -10.25
C ASP A 245 -6.10 -0.99 -9.30
N TYR A 246 -6.86 -1.99 -8.93
CA TYR A 246 -6.40 -3.14 -8.15
C TYR A 246 -5.58 -4.13 -9.00
N ALA A 247 -4.55 -4.71 -8.39
CA ALA A 247 -3.80 -5.81 -8.98
C ALA A 247 -4.29 -7.17 -8.45
N TRP A 248 -5.62 -7.43 -8.48
CA TRP A 248 -6.25 -8.67 -8.00
C TRP A 248 -5.59 -9.91 -8.58
N TRP A 249 -5.48 -9.96 -9.90
CA TRP A 249 -4.89 -11.10 -10.59
C TRP A 249 -3.45 -11.38 -10.16
N PHE A 250 -2.64 -10.31 -9.97
CA PHE A 250 -1.27 -10.44 -9.51
C PHE A 250 -1.22 -11.03 -8.10
N GLN A 251 -2.07 -10.54 -7.19
CA GLN A 251 -2.11 -11.04 -5.81
C GLN A 251 -2.57 -12.50 -5.77
N GLU A 252 -3.70 -12.85 -6.37
CA GLU A 252 -4.27 -14.19 -6.29
C GLU A 252 -3.49 -15.23 -7.10
N THR A 253 -3.04 -14.89 -8.30
CA THR A 253 -2.43 -15.84 -9.22
C THR A 253 -0.92 -15.90 -9.05
N ALA A 254 -0.24 -14.75 -8.93
CA ALA A 254 1.18 -14.73 -8.81
C ALA A 254 1.67 -15.08 -7.40
N LEU A 255 1.09 -14.40 -6.41
CA LEU A 255 1.61 -14.49 -5.06
C LEU A 255 0.97 -15.66 -4.30
N TRP A 256 -0.34 -15.77 -4.32
CA TRP A 256 -1.02 -16.78 -3.50
C TRP A 256 -0.98 -18.20 -4.10
N LYS A 257 -1.38 -18.37 -5.36
CA LYS A 257 -1.44 -19.71 -5.98
C LYS A 257 -0.08 -20.35 -6.25
N THR A 258 0.99 -19.57 -6.25
CA THR A 258 2.36 -20.11 -6.41
C THR A 258 2.94 -20.69 -5.13
N MET A 259 2.24 -20.57 -3.99
CA MET A 259 2.69 -21.12 -2.70
C MET A 259 2.52 -22.63 -2.65
N GLY A 260 3.62 -23.36 -2.62
CA GLY A 260 3.63 -24.82 -2.53
C GLY A 260 4.46 -25.54 -3.61
N ASP A 261 4.82 -24.85 -4.68
CA ASP A 261 5.59 -25.39 -5.80
C ASP A 261 7.06 -24.93 -5.77
N THR A 262 8.03 -25.82 -5.98
CA THR A 262 9.45 -25.51 -6.03
C THR A 262 9.88 -24.77 -7.31
N SER A 263 9.00 -24.63 -8.29
CA SER A 263 9.18 -23.82 -9.52
C SER A 263 8.77 -22.36 -9.38
N HIS A 264 8.58 -21.87 -8.17
CA HIS A 264 8.01 -20.56 -7.84
C HIS A 264 8.66 -19.37 -8.54
N ALA A 265 10.00 -19.33 -8.59
CA ALA A 265 10.70 -18.18 -9.17
C ALA A 265 10.44 -18.04 -10.68
N ALA A 266 10.34 -19.16 -11.42
CA ALA A 266 10.00 -19.12 -12.85
C ALA A 266 8.54 -18.70 -13.08
N ASN A 267 7.60 -19.19 -12.26
CA ASN A 267 6.21 -18.79 -12.33
C ASN A 267 6.04 -17.32 -11.91
N LEU A 268 6.72 -16.89 -10.85
CA LEU A 268 6.72 -15.51 -10.40
C LEU A 268 7.21 -14.56 -11.50
N LYS A 269 8.33 -14.89 -12.18
CA LYS A 269 8.82 -14.13 -13.33
C LYS A 269 7.72 -13.96 -14.39
N LYS A 270 7.11 -15.07 -14.83
CA LYS A 270 6.06 -15.05 -15.86
C LYS A 270 4.89 -14.14 -15.49
N VAL A 271 4.47 -14.18 -14.25
CA VAL A 271 3.34 -13.39 -13.76
C VAL A 271 3.73 -11.92 -13.60
N CYS A 272 4.94 -11.64 -13.11
CA CYS A 272 5.46 -10.29 -13.03
C CYS A 272 5.66 -9.69 -14.43
N ASP A 273 6.10 -10.48 -15.43
CA ASP A 273 6.21 -10.03 -16.82
C ASP A 273 4.84 -9.62 -17.38
N GLN A 274 3.77 -10.31 -17.01
CA GLN A 274 2.42 -9.90 -17.40
C GLN A 274 2.01 -8.58 -16.74
N LEU A 275 2.29 -8.39 -15.45
CA LEU A 275 2.05 -7.12 -14.76
C LEU A 275 2.83 -5.97 -15.42
N VAL A 276 4.10 -6.21 -15.73
CA VAL A 276 5.05 -5.23 -16.28
C VAL A 276 4.71 -4.84 -17.71
N ASN A 277 4.28 -5.80 -18.54
CA ASN A 277 4.11 -5.63 -19.98
C ASN A 277 2.64 -5.45 -20.40
N ASP A 278 1.71 -5.38 -19.46
CA ASP A 278 0.30 -5.24 -19.78
C ASP A 278 -0.04 -3.83 -20.26
N LYS A 279 -0.06 -3.65 -21.60
CA LYS A 279 -0.36 -2.39 -22.25
C LYS A 279 -1.77 -1.86 -21.99
N ARG A 280 -2.69 -2.68 -21.46
CA ARG A 280 -4.03 -2.25 -21.05
C ARG A 280 -3.97 -1.20 -19.96
N TYR A 281 -2.86 -1.11 -19.22
CA TYR A 281 -2.67 -0.19 -18.11
C TYR A 281 -1.66 0.93 -18.41
N SER A 282 -1.68 1.43 -19.66
CA SER A 282 -0.83 2.54 -20.06
C SER A 282 -1.27 3.91 -19.51
N GLU A 283 -2.53 4.02 -19.07
CA GLU A 283 -3.11 5.31 -18.63
C GLU A 283 -3.25 5.46 -17.12
N LEU A 284 -3.03 4.38 -16.36
CA LEU A 284 -3.19 4.35 -14.90
C LEU A 284 -2.14 3.47 -14.25
N ASP A 285 -1.94 3.64 -12.97
CA ASP A 285 -1.06 2.79 -12.17
C ASP A 285 -1.88 1.75 -11.39
N ARG A 286 -1.21 0.84 -10.71
CA ARG A 286 -1.87 -0.22 -9.96
C ARG A 286 -1.56 -0.14 -8.49
N MET A 287 -2.55 -0.46 -7.68
CA MET A 287 -2.35 -0.79 -6.27
C MET A 287 -1.98 -2.26 -6.15
N VAL A 288 -0.81 -2.53 -5.58
CA VAL A 288 -0.27 -3.88 -5.34
C VAL A 288 -0.23 -4.19 -3.86
N TYR A 289 -0.58 -5.42 -3.48
CA TYR A 289 -0.73 -5.79 -2.07
C TYR A 289 -0.48 -7.29 -1.85
N LEU A 290 -0.19 -7.65 -0.61
CA LEU A 290 -0.16 -9.05 -0.16
C LEU A 290 -1.51 -9.49 0.37
N THR A 291 -2.18 -8.60 1.10
CA THR A 291 -3.50 -8.80 1.69
C THR A 291 -4.24 -7.47 1.74
N ASN A 292 -5.53 -7.52 1.85
CA ASN A 292 -6.46 -6.43 2.10
C ASN A 292 -7.60 -6.95 2.98
N HIS A 293 -8.63 -6.14 3.24
CA HIS A 293 -9.77 -6.55 4.05
C HIS A 293 -10.48 -7.79 3.51
N ASP A 294 -10.66 -7.91 2.19
CA ASP A 294 -11.33 -9.06 1.56
C ASP A 294 -10.48 -10.31 1.63
N VAL A 295 -9.21 -10.24 1.24
CA VAL A 295 -8.30 -11.39 1.30
C VAL A 295 -8.16 -11.89 2.73
N ASN A 296 -7.98 -11.01 3.68
CA ASN A 296 -7.80 -11.37 5.08
C ASN A 296 -9.06 -12.03 5.67
N PHE A 297 -10.21 -11.37 5.52
CA PHE A 297 -11.44 -11.81 6.17
C PHE A 297 -12.18 -12.88 5.36
N ASN A 298 -12.46 -12.66 4.08
CA ASN A 298 -13.29 -13.57 3.28
C ASN A 298 -12.63 -14.93 3.05
N HIS A 299 -11.28 -14.94 2.93
CA HIS A 299 -10.55 -16.21 2.84
C HIS A 299 -10.10 -16.75 4.21
N ASN A 300 -10.35 -16.01 5.29
CA ASN A 300 -9.99 -16.37 6.66
C ASN A 300 -8.51 -16.74 6.81
N VAL A 301 -7.61 -15.90 6.27
CA VAL A 301 -6.18 -16.17 6.20
C VAL A 301 -5.33 -15.06 6.79
N LYS A 302 -4.28 -15.44 7.50
CA LYS A 302 -3.20 -14.58 7.99
C LYS A 302 -2.06 -14.57 6.98
N LEU A 303 -1.20 -13.56 7.01
CA LEU A 303 -0.02 -13.52 6.15
C LEU A 303 0.88 -14.73 6.30
N SER A 304 1.12 -15.20 7.53
CA SER A 304 1.93 -16.40 7.78
C SER A 304 1.27 -17.66 7.24
N SER A 305 -0.06 -17.79 7.31
CA SER A 305 -0.80 -18.92 6.75
C SER A 305 -0.79 -18.91 5.22
N MET A 306 -0.82 -17.72 4.62
CA MET A 306 -0.84 -17.54 3.17
C MET A 306 0.53 -17.74 2.53
N TYR A 307 1.57 -17.15 3.11
CA TYR A 307 2.89 -17.05 2.48
C TYR A 307 4.04 -17.70 3.25
N GLY A 308 3.80 -18.15 4.49
CA GLY A 308 4.88 -18.59 5.38
C GLY A 308 5.95 -17.49 5.53
N ASP A 309 7.21 -17.90 5.58
CA ASP A 309 8.34 -16.96 5.63
C ASP A 309 8.56 -16.17 4.33
N ASN A 310 7.93 -16.56 3.22
CA ASN A 310 7.96 -15.79 1.97
C ASN A 310 7.21 -14.44 2.09
N LYS A 311 6.41 -14.22 3.14
CA LYS A 311 5.73 -12.94 3.38
C LYS A 311 6.70 -11.75 3.30
N TYR A 312 7.93 -11.91 3.78
CA TYR A 312 8.95 -10.84 3.71
C TYR A 312 9.49 -10.63 2.29
N SER A 313 9.83 -11.71 1.57
CA SER A 313 10.31 -11.63 0.19
C SER A 313 9.23 -11.05 -0.74
N PHE A 314 7.97 -11.40 -0.52
CA PHE A 314 6.86 -10.84 -1.29
C PHE A 314 6.55 -9.39 -0.91
N THR A 315 6.78 -8.99 0.34
CA THR A 315 6.75 -7.57 0.71
C THR A 315 7.81 -6.79 -0.08
N VAL A 316 9.03 -7.30 -0.17
CA VAL A 316 10.08 -6.69 -1.02
C VAL A 316 9.62 -6.61 -2.48
N LEU A 317 9.02 -7.68 -3.01
CA LEU A 317 8.54 -7.73 -4.39
C LEU A 317 7.54 -6.63 -4.71
N ILE A 318 6.46 -6.48 -3.91
CA ILE A 318 5.42 -5.50 -4.20
C ILE A 318 5.89 -4.04 -4.08
N PHE A 319 6.93 -3.77 -3.30
CA PHE A 319 7.52 -2.44 -3.20
C PHE A 319 8.55 -2.13 -4.29
N THR A 320 9.15 -3.15 -4.88
CA THR A 320 10.27 -2.99 -5.82
C THR A 320 9.91 -3.30 -7.28
N LEU A 321 8.76 -3.92 -7.55
CA LEU A 321 8.16 -3.98 -8.88
C LEU A 321 7.41 -2.69 -9.22
N TYR A 322 6.34 -2.80 -10.00
CA TYR A 322 5.46 -1.69 -10.36
C TYR A 322 4.24 -1.64 -9.45
N GLY A 323 3.75 -0.44 -9.24
CA GLY A 323 2.52 -0.17 -8.54
C GLY A 323 2.70 0.57 -7.21
N MET A 324 1.61 1.12 -6.73
CA MET A 324 1.50 1.72 -5.40
C MET A 324 1.31 0.60 -4.36
N PRO A 325 2.28 0.33 -3.49
CA PRO A 325 2.14 -0.73 -2.51
C PRO A 325 1.15 -0.35 -1.42
N LEU A 326 0.32 -1.34 -1.03
CA LEU A 326 -0.62 -1.22 0.08
C LEU A 326 -0.12 -2.00 1.29
N VAL A 327 -0.25 -1.38 2.45
CA VAL A 327 -0.11 -2.00 3.77
C VAL A 327 -1.48 -2.03 4.44
N TYR A 328 -1.97 -3.21 4.79
CA TYR A 328 -3.25 -3.38 5.47
C TYR A 328 -3.11 -3.35 6.99
N ASN A 329 -4.14 -2.93 7.71
CA ASN A 329 -4.23 -2.88 9.18
C ASN A 329 -3.44 -3.99 9.88
N GLY A 330 -2.36 -3.64 10.60
CA GLY A 330 -1.55 -4.57 11.36
C GLY A 330 -0.55 -5.42 10.56
N GLN A 331 -0.45 -5.22 9.24
CA GLN A 331 0.54 -5.92 8.41
C GLN A 331 1.96 -5.57 8.83
N GLU A 332 2.20 -4.33 9.24
CA GLU A 332 3.49 -3.83 9.71
C GLU A 332 4.01 -4.52 10.97
N ILE A 333 3.13 -5.14 11.74
CA ILE A 333 3.48 -5.94 12.93
C ILE A 333 3.38 -7.45 12.68
N GLY A 334 3.26 -7.87 11.41
CA GLY A 334 3.31 -9.26 10.99
C GLY A 334 2.08 -9.79 10.27
N GLY A 335 0.92 -9.10 10.35
CA GLY A 335 -0.34 -9.49 9.70
C GLY A 335 -0.91 -10.82 10.21
N GLU A 336 -0.88 -11.04 11.52
CA GLU A 336 -1.27 -12.31 12.16
C GLU A 336 -2.70 -12.31 12.71
N ASP A 337 -3.47 -11.25 12.50
CA ASP A 337 -4.87 -11.16 12.88
C ASP A 337 -5.78 -11.39 11.68
N ILE A 338 -6.95 -11.99 11.92
CA ILE A 338 -8.06 -12.02 10.97
C ILE A 338 -9.06 -10.97 11.43
N LEU A 339 -9.21 -9.93 10.64
CA LEU A 339 -9.99 -8.76 11.00
C LEU A 339 -11.40 -8.86 10.44
N ASN A 340 -12.33 -9.30 11.26
CA ASN A 340 -13.74 -9.31 10.91
C ASN A 340 -14.31 -7.88 10.96
N TYR A 341 -14.51 -7.26 9.80
CA TYR A 341 -15.00 -5.89 9.67
C TYR A 341 -16.50 -5.74 9.94
N PHE A 342 -17.26 -6.83 10.01
CA PHE A 342 -18.67 -6.78 10.48
C PHE A 342 -18.76 -6.54 11.98
N SER A 343 -17.78 -6.99 12.75
CA SER A 343 -17.72 -6.87 14.21
C SER A 343 -16.63 -5.91 14.70
N ASP A 344 -15.91 -5.26 13.77
CA ASP A 344 -14.75 -4.39 14.07
C ASP A 344 -13.76 -5.07 15.03
N SER A 345 -13.40 -6.34 14.74
CA SER A 345 -12.41 -7.07 15.53
C SER A 345 -11.06 -6.35 15.50
N LYS A 346 -10.38 -6.28 16.65
CA LYS A 346 -9.25 -5.38 16.85
C LYS A 346 -7.94 -6.00 16.42
N VAL A 347 -7.05 -5.17 15.85
CA VAL A 347 -5.63 -5.51 15.67
C VAL A 347 -5.00 -5.76 17.02
N ASN A 348 -4.26 -6.84 17.15
CA ASN A 348 -3.49 -7.16 18.34
C ASN A 348 -2.11 -6.49 18.30
N TRP A 349 -2.03 -5.25 18.71
CA TRP A 349 -0.79 -4.47 18.74
C TRP A 349 0.28 -4.99 19.70
N ASN A 350 0.00 -6.06 20.47
CA ASN A 350 1.03 -6.77 21.25
C ASN A 350 1.88 -7.70 20.37
N ASN A 351 1.40 -8.04 19.17
CA ASN A 351 2.25 -8.68 18.16
C ASN A 351 3.36 -7.72 17.77
N HIS A 352 4.56 -8.25 17.61
CA HIS A 352 5.71 -7.45 17.23
C HIS A 352 6.63 -8.23 16.31
N ASP A 353 6.52 -7.95 15.03
CA ASP A 353 7.41 -8.49 14.01
C ASP A 353 8.38 -7.38 13.57
N SER A 354 9.49 -7.24 14.29
CA SER A 354 10.51 -6.22 13.98
C SER A 354 11.07 -6.36 12.57
N LYS A 355 11.15 -7.59 12.07
CA LYS A 355 11.62 -7.87 10.70
C LYS A 355 10.63 -7.29 9.68
N MET A 356 9.32 -7.49 9.86
CA MET A 356 8.31 -6.95 8.96
C MET A 356 8.29 -5.41 9.02
N TYR A 357 8.27 -4.85 10.23
CA TYR A 357 8.28 -3.41 10.44
C TYR A 357 9.49 -2.73 9.77
N ASN A 358 10.69 -3.21 10.05
CA ASN A 358 11.93 -2.65 9.49
C ASN A 358 12.01 -2.87 7.97
N THR A 359 11.51 -4.01 7.45
CA THR A 359 11.43 -4.25 6.02
C THR A 359 10.52 -3.23 5.34
N ILE A 360 9.28 -3.03 5.81
CA ILE A 360 8.36 -2.04 5.25
C ILE A 360 8.95 -0.64 5.36
N ARG A 361 9.45 -0.24 6.53
CA ARG A 361 10.04 1.08 6.75
C ARG A 361 11.22 1.37 5.81
N THR A 362 12.05 0.39 5.53
CA THR A 362 13.16 0.54 4.58
C THR A 362 12.65 0.64 3.14
N LEU A 363 11.68 -0.20 2.79
CA LEU A 363 11.10 -0.20 1.45
C LEU A 363 10.34 1.10 1.14
N THR A 364 9.64 1.68 2.11
CA THR A 364 8.99 2.99 1.94
C THR A 364 10.03 4.08 1.70
N ALA A 365 11.12 4.09 2.48
CA ALA A 365 12.22 5.02 2.27
C ALA A 365 12.85 4.87 0.87
N MET A 366 13.05 3.63 0.40
CA MET A 366 13.55 3.34 -0.94
C MET A 366 12.56 3.81 -2.02
N LYS A 367 11.25 3.56 -1.85
CA LYS A 367 10.21 4.01 -2.76
C LYS A 367 10.19 5.52 -2.90
N HIS A 368 10.43 6.25 -1.80
CA HIS A 368 10.48 7.70 -1.76
C HIS A 368 11.71 8.31 -2.43
N THR A 369 12.85 7.63 -2.40
CA THR A 369 14.15 8.25 -2.73
C THR A 369 14.86 7.65 -3.93
N ILE A 370 14.60 6.37 -4.26
CA ILE A 370 15.29 5.64 -5.32
C ILE A 370 14.45 5.66 -6.60
N ASN A 371 14.85 6.45 -7.58
CA ASN A 371 14.12 6.58 -8.84
C ASN A 371 13.93 5.24 -9.59
N ALA A 372 14.80 4.25 -9.39
CA ALA A 372 14.63 2.93 -9.95
C ALA A 372 13.29 2.27 -9.53
N PHE A 373 12.72 2.66 -8.37
CA PHE A 373 11.45 2.14 -7.85
C PHE A 373 10.27 3.08 -8.06
N LYS A 374 10.49 4.21 -8.74
CA LYS A 374 9.38 5.10 -9.12
C LYS A 374 8.42 4.38 -10.06
N ASP A 375 7.13 4.59 -9.85
CA ASP A 375 6.06 4.19 -10.76
C ASP A 375 5.52 5.39 -11.55
N GLY A 376 4.62 5.12 -12.48
CA GLY A 376 4.02 6.14 -13.31
C GLY A 376 2.83 5.60 -14.09
N LYS A 377 2.03 6.50 -14.65
CA LYS A 377 0.86 6.14 -15.46
C LYS A 377 1.24 5.56 -16.81
N ASP A 378 2.40 5.91 -17.34
CA ASP A 378 2.90 5.34 -18.59
C ASP A 378 4.17 4.50 -18.37
N MET A 379 4.48 3.69 -19.37
CA MET A 379 5.60 2.74 -19.26
C MET A 379 6.96 3.43 -19.25
N ASP A 380 7.08 4.61 -19.86
CA ASP A 380 8.34 5.36 -19.91
C ASP A 380 8.65 5.98 -18.55
N GLU A 381 7.64 6.38 -17.79
CA GLU A 381 7.81 6.91 -16.44
C GLU A 381 8.23 5.84 -15.42
N ARG A 382 7.78 4.60 -15.59
CA ARG A 382 8.05 3.48 -14.66
C ARG A 382 9.48 2.96 -14.71
N GLY A 383 10.23 3.28 -15.76
CA GLY A 383 11.51 2.64 -16.02
C GLY A 383 11.36 1.17 -16.46
N SER A 384 12.42 0.39 -16.34
CA SER A 384 12.47 -0.99 -16.82
C SER A 384 12.67 -2.02 -15.72
N VAL A 385 12.20 -3.25 -15.97
CA VAL A 385 12.54 -4.46 -15.20
C VAL A 385 13.30 -5.40 -16.12
N LYS A 386 14.51 -5.80 -15.71
CA LYS A 386 15.32 -6.80 -16.41
C LYS A 386 15.52 -7.98 -15.46
N TRP A 387 14.95 -9.13 -15.82
CA TRP A 387 15.19 -10.37 -15.09
C TRP A 387 16.62 -10.87 -15.29
N ILE A 388 17.23 -11.32 -14.21
CA ILE A 388 18.54 -11.97 -14.17
C ILE A 388 18.32 -13.48 -14.17
N GLU A 389 19.10 -14.20 -14.97
CA GLU A 389 19.09 -15.66 -14.94
C GLU A 389 19.56 -16.16 -13.57
N SER A 390 18.76 -17.04 -12.98
CA SER A 390 18.96 -17.62 -11.65
C SER A 390 18.41 -19.06 -11.64
N ASN A 391 18.46 -19.72 -10.51
CA ASN A 391 17.87 -21.04 -10.37
C ASN A 391 16.36 -20.96 -10.05
N ASN A 392 15.67 -22.10 -10.01
CA ASN A 392 14.22 -22.18 -9.82
C ASN A 392 13.73 -21.63 -8.47
N SER A 393 14.60 -21.50 -7.46
CA SER A 393 14.20 -20.99 -6.13
C SER A 393 14.53 -19.51 -5.92
N VAL A 394 15.30 -18.89 -6.82
CA VAL A 394 15.73 -17.48 -6.69
C VAL A 394 15.15 -16.66 -7.83
N ALA A 395 14.41 -15.63 -7.49
CA ALA A 395 14.00 -14.57 -8.40
C ALA A 395 14.95 -13.38 -8.25
N ALA A 396 15.60 -12.98 -9.34
CA ALA A 396 16.49 -11.83 -9.36
C ALA A 396 16.19 -10.92 -10.54
N TYR A 397 16.17 -9.61 -10.31
CA TYR A 397 15.92 -8.62 -11.36
C TYR A 397 16.59 -7.29 -11.07
N ILE A 398 16.85 -6.56 -12.14
CA ILE A 398 17.31 -5.17 -12.09
C ILE A 398 16.11 -4.25 -12.39
N ARG A 399 15.89 -3.28 -11.51
CA ARG A 399 15.04 -2.11 -11.77
C ARG A 399 15.92 -0.96 -12.20
N LYS A 400 15.52 -0.28 -13.29
CA LYS A 400 16.28 0.86 -13.81
C LYS A 400 15.35 1.96 -14.30
N ASN A 401 15.60 3.18 -13.83
CA ASN A 401 14.93 4.39 -14.30
C ASN A 401 15.98 5.50 -14.48
N GLY A 402 16.23 5.88 -15.72
CA GLY A 402 17.30 6.80 -16.07
C GLY A 402 18.68 6.23 -15.63
N LYS A 403 19.36 6.98 -14.78
CA LYS A 403 20.67 6.56 -14.20
C LYS A 403 20.52 5.74 -12.92
N SER A 404 19.34 5.72 -12.30
CA SER A 404 19.09 4.99 -11.08
C SER A 404 18.88 3.50 -11.39
N GLU A 405 19.62 2.65 -10.70
CA GLU A 405 19.58 1.19 -10.89
C GLU A 405 19.63 0.47 -9.55
N ALA A 406 18.83 -0.60 -9.43
CA ALA A 406 18.80 -1.44 -8.24
C ALA A 406 18.71 -2.91 -8.63
N LEU A 407 19.47 -3.76 -7.93
CA LEU A 407 19.41 -5.22 -8.01
C LEU A 407 18.57 -5.73 -6.84
N VAL A 408 17.53 -6.50 -7.14
CA VAL A 408 16.67 -7.18 -6.16
C VAL A 408 16.87 -8.68 -6.30
N VAL A 409 17.10 -9.36 -5.17
CA VAL A 409 17.34 -10.81 -5.12
C VAL A 409 16.46 -11.43 -4.05
N LEU A 410 15.58 -12.36 -4.44
CA LEU A 410 14.58 -13.01 -3.58
C LEU A 410 14.80 -14.52 -3.61
N ASN A 411 15.17 -15.13 -2.48
CA ASN A 411 15.23 -16.57 -2.34
C ASN A 411 13.92 -17.13 -1.82
N LEU A 412 13.18 -17.87 -2.63
CA LEU A 412 11.94 -18.54 -2.25
C LEU A 412 12.15 -19.98 -1.75
N GLY A 413 13.41 -20.39 -1.62
CA GLY A 413 13.83 -21.74 -1.26
C GLY A 413 14.64 -21.83 0.03
N ASN A 414 15.47 -22.87 0.09
CA ASN A 414 16.43 -23.08 1.16
C ASN A 414 17.62 -22.14 1.04
N LYS A 415 18.47 -22.09 2.07
CA LYS A 415 19.73 -21.35 2.04
C LYS A 415 20.57 -21.73 0.82
N ILE A 416 21.13 -20.76 0.13
CA ILE A 416 21.87 -20.95 -1.12
C ILE A 416 22.90 -19.87 -1.36
N ASP A 417 24.04 -20.28 -1.97
CA ASP A 417 24.96 -19.36 -2.64
C ASP A 417 24.66 -19.41 -4.14
N ILE A 418 24.37 -18.26 -4.73
CA ILE A 418 24.00 -18.16 -6.14
C ILE A 418 24.89 -17.17 -6.87
N THR A 419 25.38 -17.56 -8.04
CA THR A 419 26.06 -16.66 -8.96
C THR A 419 25.07 -16.12 -9.99
N LEU A 420 24.91 -14.80 -10.01
CA LEU A 420 24.03 -14.09 -10.93
C LEU A 420 24.81 -13.62 -12.15
N SER A 421 24.25 -13.68 -13.36
CA SER A 421 24.90 -13.23 -14.60
C SER A 421 24.17 -12.00 -15.18
N GLY A 422 24.95 -11.00 -15.59
CA GLY A 422 24.41 -9.79 -16.24
C GLY A 422 24.02 -8.68 -15.26
N VAL A 423 24.61 -8.69 -14.06
CA VAL A 423 24.58 -7.59 -13.11
C VAL A 423 25.48 -6.46 -13.64
N THR A 424 25.11 -5.22 -13.45
CA THR A 424 25.98 -4.07 -13.76
C THR A 424 27.13 -4.05 -12.77
N GLU A 425 28.37 -3.98 -13.28
CA GLU A 425 29.54 -3.87 -12.40
C GLU A 425 29.60 -2.48 -11.76
N GLY A 426 29.86 -2.44 -10.46
CA GLY A 426 29.98 -1.16 -9.76
C GLY A 426 29.90 -1.27 -8.25
N SER A 427 29.98 -0.10 -7.61
CA SER A 427 29.80 0.05 -6.17
C SER A 427 28.33 0.24 -5.83
N TYR A 428 27.80 -0.62 -4.99
CA TYR A 428 26.40 -0.63 -4.57
C TYR A 428 26.29 -0.32 -3.07
N THR A 429 25.17 0.26 -2.71
CA THR A 429 24.71 0.30 -1.32
C THR A 429 23.70 -0.82 -1.12
N GLN A 430 23.97 -1.78 -0.24
CA GLN A 430 23.02 -2.78 0.21
C GLN A 430 22.03 -2.12 1.18
N TRP A 431 20.78 -1.99 0.78
CA TRP A 431 19.70 -1.36 1.56
C TRP A 431 18.93 -2.36 2.41
N LEU A 432 18.77 -3.58 1.92
CA LEU A 432 18.08 -4.65 2.63
C LEU A 432 18.95 -5.90 2.64
N ASP A 433 19.06 -6.48 3.83
CA ASP A 433 19.62 -7.79 4.08
C ASP A 433 18.75 -8.54 5.08
N SER A 434 18.13 -9.62 4.64
CA SER A 434 17.24 -10.46 5.43
C SER A 434 17.84 -11.04 6.71
N LYS A 435 19.18 -11.08 6.82
CA LYS A 435 19.91 -11.56 8.00
C LYS A 435 19.91 -10.54 9.14
N THR A 436 19.98 -9.26 8.82
CA THR A 436 20.23 -8.19 9.79
C THR A 436 19.06 -7.25 9.99
N ILE A 437 18.09 -7.23 9.07
CA ILE A 437 16.98 -6.25 9.08
C ILE A 437 16.12 -6.30 10.36
N ALA A 438 16.02 -7.43 11.02
CA ALA A 438 15.27 -7.56 12.28
C ALA A 438 15.91 -6.73 13.41
N ASP A 439 17.23 -6.58 13.41
CA ASP A 439 18.01 -5.82 14.40
C ASP A 439 18.07 -4.33 14.06
N GLY A 440 17.58 -3.93 12.90
CA GLY A 440 17.57 -2.57 12.40
C GLY A 440 18.09 -2.45 10.97
N VAL A 441 18.03 -1.23 10.44
CA VAL A 441 18.50 -0.94 9.08
C VAL A 441 20.00 -0.70 9.10
N SER A 442 20.73 -1.49 8.31
CA SER A 442 22.17 -1.33 8.12
C SER A 442 22.46 -1.18 6.64
N GLN A 443 23.03 -0.03 6.26
CA GLN A 443 23.51 0.18 4.91
C GLN A 443 24.98 -0.18 4.80
N LYS A 444 25.33 -1.02 3.82
CA LYS A 444 26.67 -1.48 3.57
C LYS A 444 27.06 -1.23 2.12
N LYS A 445 28.26 -0.68 1.89
CA LYS A 445 28.82 -0.58 0.55
C LYS A 445 29.41 -1.92 0.14
N VAL A 446 29.09 -2.35 -1.08
CA VAL A 446 29.51 -3.62 -1.67
C VAL A 446 29.85 -3.40 -3.14
N ASP A 447 31.02 -3.84 -3.56
CA ASP A 447 31.37 -3.84 -4.98
C ASP A 447 30.88 -5.14 -5.61
N LEU A 448 30.05 -5.03 -6.64
CA LEU A 448 29.54 -6.17 -7.38
C LEU A 448 30.19 -6.23 -8.76
N SER A 449 30.64 -7.42 -9.15
CA SER A 449 31.09 -7.71 -10.51
C SER A 449 29.89 -8.02 -11.43
N THR A 450 30.17 -8.24 -12.71
CA THR A 450 29.13 -8.69 -13.67
C THR A 450 28.58 -10.08 -13.38
N LYS A 451 29.27 -10.85 -12.51
CA LYS A 451 28.88 -12.21 -12.06
C LYS A 451 29.11 -12.36 -10.56
N PRO A 452 28.37 -11.61 -9.70
CA PRO A 452 28.57 -11.72 -8.27
C PRO A 452 28.00 -13.05 -7.74
N THR A 453 28.63 -13.60 -6.70
CA THR A 453 28.04 -14.67 -5.89
C THR A 453 27.44 -14.07 -4.64
N ILE A 454 26.15 -14.35 -4.41
CA ILE A 454 25.36 -13.83 -3.30
C ILE A 454 24.91 -14.99 -2.41
N SER A 455 25.15 -14.88 -1.11
CA SER A 455 24.75 -15.86 -0.09
C SER A 455 23.42 -15.49 0.51
N LEU A 456 22.37 -16.23 0.20
CA LEU A 456 21.00 -15.96 0.67
C LEU A 456 20.59 -16.98 1.72
N GLU A 457 20.02 -16.51 2.81
CA GLU A 457 19.37 -17.38 3.80
C GLU A 457 18.11 -18.06 3.23
N LYS A 458 17.61 -19.07 3.91
CA LYS A 458 16.31 -19.67 3.62
C LYS A 458 15.24 -18.58 3.61
N ARG A 459 14.50 -18.46 2.51
CA ARG A 459 13.45 -17.44 2.33
C ARG A 459 14.01 -16.01 2.51
N GLY A 460 15.30 -15.82 2.24
CA GLY A 460 16.00 -14.54 2.39
C GLY A 460 15.85 -13.64 1.17
N TYR A 461 16.18 -12.39 1.35
CA TYR A 461 16.15 -11.36 0.31
C TYR A 461 17.24 -10.33 0.54
N GLU A 462 17.70 -9.75 -0.55
CA GLU A 462 18.67 -8.66 -0.52
C GLU A 462 18.34 -7.63 -1.61
N VAL A 463 18.55 -6.35 -1.31
CA VAL A 463 18.37 -5.27 -2.28
C VAL A 463 19.57 -4.35 -2.27
N TYR A 464 20.10 -4.11 -3.45
CA TYR A 464 21.29 -3.30 -3.70
C TYR A 464 20.96 -2.16 -4.65
N VAL A 465 21.43 -0.95 -4.34
CA VAL A 465 21.26 0.24 -5.19
C VAL A 465 22.63 0.68 -5.70
N LEU A 466 22.79 0.83 -7.02
CA LEU A 466 24.01 1.30 -7.65
C LEU A 466 24.25 2.77 -7.28
N ASN A 467 25.49 3.09 -6.80
CA ASN A 467 25.86 4.43 -6.33
C ASN A 467 26.15 5.40 -7.47
#